data_ab5189faba1a8a3a8f7daa18c8fb0343
#
_entry.id   ab5189faba1a8a3a8f7daa18c8fb0343
#
_cell.length_a   1.000
_cell.length_b   1.000
_cell.length_c   1.000
_cell.angle_alpha   90.00
_cell.angle_beta   90.00
_cell.angle_gamma   90.00
#
_symmetry.space_group_name_H-M   'P 1'
#
loop_
_entity.id
_entity.type
_entity.pdbx_description
1 polymer ?
#
loop_
_entity_poly.entity_id
_entity_poly.type
_entity_poly.pdbx_seq_one_letter_code
_entity_poly.pdbx_strand_id
1 'polypeptide(L)'
;SVERFVVGLDNAADLLARMFPPLFSRADLRDLMFRGLMESLQIAVLSSAFGIILSLPVGVLAARNLMPAWVTWPARGFIMLCRSFHPIIVAILFVKGVGFGALAGILALIVASIGFIAKLFAEAIEEISLKQVEAVRASGANFMNVLIFAVLPQVNARFIGFATYQLDSNLRNSTMVGIVGGGGIGGTLLSGGRGTIVAANPNLPVDDP
;
A
#
# COMPACT_ATOMS: atom_id res chain seq x y z
N SER A 1 6.65 -28.60 23.67
CA SER A 1 7.72 -29.49 24.11
C SER A 1 9.08 -28.86 23.81
N VAL A 2 10.01 -29.00 24.72
CA VAL A 2 11.33 -28.36 24.71
C VAL A 2 12.14 -28.78 23.46
N GLU A 3 12.02 -30.03 23.02
CA GLU A 3 12.70 -30.54 21.82
C GLU A 3 12.33 -29.75 20.54
N ARG A 4 11.06 -29.40 20.34
CA ARG A 4 10.63 -28.58 19.17
C ARG A 4 11.19 -27.17 19.23
N PHE A 5 11.38 -26.64 20.43
CA PHE A 5 11.98 -25.32 20.62
C PHE A 5 13.50 -25.35 20.30
N VAL A 6 14.22 -26.38 20.75
CA VAL A 6 15.65 -26.54 20.44
C VAL A 6 15.86 -26.72 18.93
N VAL A 7 15.09 -27.60 18.28
CA VAL A 7 15.13 -27.77 16.82
C VAL A 7 14.78 -26.47 16.08
N GLY A 8 13.84 -25.68 16.61
CA GLY A 8 13.51 -24.35 16.04
C GLY A 8 14.66 -23.36 16.16
N LEU A 9 15.41 -23.38 17.26
CA LEU A 9 16.61 -22.57 17.47
C LEU A 9 17.75 -22.97 16.54
N ASP A 10 18.02 -24.27 16.37
CA ASP A 10 19.04 -24.75 15.44
C ASP A 10 18.70 -24.38 14.00
N ASN A 11 17.45 -24.55 13.57
CA ASN A 11 16.99 -24.11 12.25
C ASN A 11 17.12 -22.59 12.05
N ALA A 12 16.85 -21.79 13.08
CA ALA A 12 17.01 -20.35 13.04
C ALA A 12 18.50 -19.93 12.98
N ALA A 13 19.38 -20.63 13.73
CA ALA A 13 20.82 -20.40 13.68
C ALA A 13 21.40 -20.76 12.30
N ASP A 14 20.99 -21.88 11.71
CA ASP A 14 21.36 -22.28 10.36
C ASP A 14 20.88 -21.30 9.31
N LEU A 15 19.68 -20.76 9.45
CA LEU A 15 19.11 -19.75 8.56
C LEU A 15 19.91 -18.45 8.65
N LEU A 16 20.24 -18.01 9.86
CA LEU A 16 21.10 -16.85 10.09
C LEU A 16 22.52 -17.05 9.54
N ALA A 17 23.11 -18.23 9.74
CA ALA A 17 24.44 -18.56 9.22
C ALA A 17 24.46 -18.54 7.66
N ARG A 18 23.37 -18.95 7.02
CA ARG A 18 23.22 -18.87 5.54
C ARG A 18 22.98 -17.45 5.04
N MET A 19 22.44 -16.57 5.89
CA MET A 19 22.29 -15.15 5.55
C MET A 19 23.61 -14.36 5.64
N PHE A 20 24.63 -14.87 6.34
CA PHE A 20 25.97 -14.28 6.47
C PHE A 20 27.04 -15.26 5.95
N PRO A 21 27.95 -14.87 5.03
CA PRO A 21 28.11 -13.54 4.43
C PRO A 21 27.09 -13.28 3.31
N PRO A 22 26.62 -12.02 3.17
CA PRO A 22 25.74 -11.68 2.05
C PRO A 22 26.47 -11.95 0.73
N LEU A 23 25.83 -12.68 -0.18
CA LEU A 23 26.37 -13.08 -1.49
C LEU A 23 26.50 -11.88 -2.45
N PHE A 24 27.06 -10.76 -1.98
CA PHE A 24 27.33 -9.58 -2.81
C PHE A 24 28.38 -9.82 -3.90
N SER A 25 29.07 -10.96 -3.87
CA SER A 25 30.11 -11.32 -4.87
C SER A 25 29.54 -11.69 -6.24
N ARG A 26 28.24 -12.03 -6.35
CA ARG A 26 27.61 -12.36 -7.64
C ARG A 26 26.96 -11.10 -8.21
N ALA A 27 27.53 -10.59 -9.29
CA ALA A 27 27.02 -9.41 -9.99
C ALA A 27 25.54 -9.57 -10.39
N ASP A 28 25.17 -10.76 -10.85
CA ASP A 28 23.79 -11.09 -11.28
C ASP A 28 22.77 -10.94 -10.16
N LEU A 29 23.12 -11.35 -8.92
CA LEU A 29 22.22 -11.21 -7.77
C LEU A 29 22.08 -9.76 -7.33
N ARG A 30 23.15 -8.96 -7.41
CA ARG A 30 23.06 -7.52 -7.11
C ARG A 30 22.12 -6.81 -8.08
N ASP A 31 22.25 -7.08 -9.37
CA ASP A 31 21.40 -6.48 -10.40
C ASP A 31 19.95 -6.88 -10.23
N LEU A 32 19.68 -8.16 -9.91
CA LEU A 32 18.35 -8.65 -9.66
C LEU A 32 17.72 -7.97 -8.44
N MET A 33 18.47 -7.88 -7.33
CA MET A 33 18.00 -7.20 -6.11
C MET A 33 17.78 -5.71 -6.33
N PHE A 34 18.67 -5.04 -7.07
CA PHE A 34 18.52 -3.63 -7.39
C PHE A 34 17.28 -3.37 -8.25
N ARG A 35 17.04 -4.18 -9.27
CA ARG A 35 15.82 -4.12 -10.09
C ARG A 35 14.56 -4.33 -9.25
N GLY A 36 14.55 -5.34 -8.38
CA GLY A 36 13.43 -5.60 -7.48
C GLY A 36 13.17 -4.45 -6.50
N LEU A 37 14.22 -3.81 -5.98
CA LEU A 37 14.10 -2.61 -5.15
C LEU A 37 13.50 -1.44 -5.93
N MET A 38 13.99 -1.18 -7.14
CA MET A 38 13.46 -0.13 -8.01
C MET A 38 12.00 -0.38 -8.36
N GLU A 39 11.63 -1.61 -8.68
CA GLU A 39 10.26 -2.01 -8.94
C GLU A 39 9.35 -1.80 -7.71
N SER A 40 9.81 -2.20 -6.52
CA SER A 40 9.07 -1.95 -5.27
C SER A 40 8.87 -0.46 -4.98
N LEU A 41 9.89 0.36 -5.25
CA LEU A 41 9.81 1.81 -5.11
C LEU A 41 8.79 2.39 -6.10
N GLN A 42 8.83 1.96 -7.36
CA GLN A 42 7.87 2.38 -8.39
C GLN A 42 6.44 1.98 -8.01
N ILE A 43 6.22 0.75 -7.55
CA ILE A 43 4.92 0.29 -7.05
C ILE A 43 4.44 1.18 -5.91
N ALA A 44 5.29 1.46 -4.92
CA ALA A 44 4.93 2.28 -3.77
C ALA A 44 4.59 3.73 -4.14
N VAL A 45 5.40 4.35 -5.00
CA VAL A 45 5.18 5.74 -5.44
C VAL A 45 3.92 5.86 -6.28
N LEU A 46 3.75 4.99 -7.28
CA LEU A 46 2.58 5.01 -8.16
C LEU A 46 1.29 4.73 -7.39
N SER A 47 1.29 3.70 -6.54
CA SER A 47 0.12 3.38 -5.73
C SER A 47 -0.23 4.48 -4.74
N SER A 48 0.77 5.15 -4.15
CA SER A 48 0.53 6.29 -3.26
C SER A 48 -0.03 7.48 -4.03
N ALA A 49 0.57 7.85 -5.17
CA ALA A 49 0.12 8.98 -5.96
C ALA A 49 -1.34 8.81 -6.42
N PHE A 50 -1.65 7.68 -7.07
CA PHE A 50 -3.02 7.41 -7.51
C PHE A 50 -3.99 7.21 -6.34
N GLY A 51 -3.57 6.52 -5.28
CA GLY A 51 -4.38 6.33 -4.09
C GLY A 51 -4.75 7.65 -3.41
N ILE A 52 -3.79 8.58 -3.27
CA ILE A 52 -4.01 9.92 -2.72
C ILE A 52 -4.97 10.71 -3.60
N ILE A 53 -4.73 10.78 -4.91
CA ILE A 53 -5.58 11.53 -5.85
C ILE A 53 -7.03 11.02 -5.80
N LEU A 54 -7.22 9.70 -5.85
CA LEU A 54 -8.55 9.09 -5.81
C LEU A 54 -9.22 9.20 -4.43
N SER A 55 -8.45 9.29 -3.36
CA SER A 55 -8.98 9.44 -2.00
C SER A 55 -9.57 10.81 -1.72
N LEU A 56 -9.09 11.87 -2.41
CA LEU A 56 -9.56 13.23 -2.19
C LEU A 56 -11.08 13.39 -2.41
N PRO A 57 -11.64 13.04 -3.57
CA PRO A 57 -13.08 13.15 -3.78
C PRO A 57 -13.86 12.24 -2.84
N VAL A 58 -13.38 11.03 -2.59
CA VAL A 58 -14.05 10.10 -1.68
C VAL A 58 -14.08 10.62 -0.24
N GLY A 59 -12.98 11.23 0.23
CA GLY A 59 -12.91 11.82 1.56
C GLY A 59 -13.83 13.04 1.73
N VAL A 60 -13.92 13.90 0.72
CA VAL A 60 -14.87 15.04 0.72
C VAL A 60 -16.33 14.53 0.77
N LEU A 61 -16.67 13.53 -0.03
CA LEU A 61 -18.01 12.92 -0.03
C LEU A 61 -18.34 12.21 1.28
N ALA A 62 -17.34 11.73 2.02
CA ALA A 62 -17.51 11.06 3.30
C ALA A 62 -17.62 12.02 4.50
N ALA A 63 -17.31 13.31 4.33
CA ALA A 63 -17.33 14.32 5.40
C ALA A 63 -18.77 14.76 5.72
N ARG A 64 -19.22 14.52 6.96
CA ARG A 64 -20.61 14.78 7.39
C ARG A 64 -20.95 16.25 7.53
N ASN A 65 -19.96 17.11 7.74
CA ASN A 65 -20.15 18.54 7.88
C ASN A 65 -20.30 19.28 6.54
N LEU A 66 -19.90 18.63 5.42
CA LEU A 66 -19.97 19.22 4.08
C LEU A 66 -21.07 18.62 3.22
N MET A 67 -21.37 17.34 3.39
CA MET A 67 -22.27 16.58 2.52
C MET A 67 -23.50 16.05 3.28
N PRO A 68 -24.64 15.93 2.60
CA PRO A 68 -25.85 15.36 3.19
C PRO A 68 -25.68 13.85 3.48
N ALA A 69 -26.46 13.35 4.43
CA ALA A 69 -26.35 11.98 4.93
C ALA A 69 -26.47 10.91 3.83
N TRP A 70 -27.32 11.10 2.82
CA TRP A 70 -27.52 10.16 1.72
C TRP A 70 -26.28 10.01 0.82
N VAL A 71 -25.33 10.96 0.81
CA VAL A 71 -24.03 10.89 0.12
C VAL A 71 -22.96 10.32 1.05
N THR A 72 -22.95 10.77 2.31
CA THR A 72 -21.90 10.35 3.25
C THR A 72 -22.00 8.88 3.65
N TRP A 73 -23.20 8.32 3.76
CA TRP A 73 -23.38 6.91 4.12
C TRP A 73 -22.76 5.94 3.09
N PRO A 74 -23.08 6.04 1.78
CA PRO A 74 -22.45 5.18 0.78
C PRO A 74 -20.95 5.44 0.63
N ALA A 75 -20.48 6.69 0.71
CA ALA A 75 -19.06 7.01 0.66
C ALA A 75 -18.28 6.35 1.81
N ARG A 76 -18.82 6.41 3.03
CA ARG A 76 -18.24 5.72 4.20
C ARG A 76 -18.31 4.20 4.07
N GLY A 77 -19.41 3.67 3.53
CA GLY A 77 -19.54 2.25 3.20
C GLY A 77 -18.45 1.77 2.24
N PHE A 78 -18.17 2.56 1.20
CA PHE A 78 -17.09 2.28 0.26
C PHE A 78 -15.71 2.31 0.94
N ILE A 79 -15.44 3.33 1.79
CA ILE A 79 -14.20 3.40 2.57
C ILE A 79 -14.05 2.17 3.47
N MET A 80 -15.11 1.77 4.17
CA MET A 80 -15.10 0.58 5.03
C MET A 80 -14.82 -0.69 4.21
N LEU A 81 -15.42 -0.84 3.04
CA LEU A 81 -15.17 -1.97 2.14
C LEU A 81 -13.70 -2.03 1.71
N CYS A 82 -13.09 -0.91 1.28
CA CYS A 82 -11.69 -0.84 0.92
C CYS A 82 -10.75 -1.21 2.09
N ARG A 83 -11.17 -0.99 3.33
CA ARG A 83 -10.40 -1.27 4.55
C ARG A 83 -10.65 -2.65 5.14
N SER A 84 -11.73 -3.32 4.74
CA SER A 84 -12.08 -4.65 5.29
C SER A 84 -11.08 -5.73 4.93
N PHE A 85 -10.37 -5.56 3.82
CA PHE A 85 -9.43 -6.55 3.33
C PHE A 85 -7.98 -6.08 3.51
N HIS A 86 -7.15 -7.00 3.97
CA HIS A 86 -5.71 -6.74 3.99
C HIS A 86 -5.17 -6.63 2.55
N PRO A 87 -4.20 -5.72 2.27
CA PRO A 87 -3.68 -5.50 0.91
C PRO A 87 -3.22 -6.76 0.19
N ILE A 88 -2.69 -7.76 0.92
CA ILE A 88 -2.28 -9.06 0.36
C ILE A 88 -3.47 -9.82 -0.25
N ILE A 89 -4.63 -9.83 0.42
CA ILE A 89 -5.83 -10.52 -0.08
C ILE A 89 -6.32 -9.86 -1.37
N VAL A 90 -6.33 -8.54 -1.38
CA VAL A 90 -6.69 -7.75 -2.56
C VAL A 90 -5.71 -7.99 -3.71
N ALA A 91 -4.40 -8.11 -3.40
CA ALA A 91 -3.38 -8.42 -4.38
C ALA A 91 -3.60 -9.80 -5.03
N ILE A 92 -3.93 -10.82 -4.24
CA ILE A 92 -4.24 -12.16 -4.78
C ILE A 92 -5.44 -12.12 -5.73
N LEU A 93 -6.47 -11.33 -5.41
CA LEU A 93 -7.63 -11.15 -6.29
C LEU A 93 -7.23 -10.48 -7.61
N PHE A 94 -6.41 -9.43 -7.56
CA PHE A 94 -5.93 -8.77 -8.77
C PHE A 94 -4.97 -9.63 -9.58
N VAL A 95 -4.10 -10.42 -8.94
CA VAL A 95 -3.23 -11.38 -9.61
C VAL A 95 -4.06 -12.40 -10.40
N LYS A 96 -5.16 -12.89 -9.83
CA LYS A 96 -6.06 -13.80 -10.55
C LYS A 96 -6.81 -13.12 -11.71
N GLY A 97 -7.10 -11.83 -11.62
CA GLY A 97 -7.84 -11.09 -12.64
C GLY A 97 -6.98 -10.51 -13.75
N VAL A 98 -5.84 -9.93 -13.40
CA VAL A 98 -4.95 -9.18 -14.31
C VAL A 98 -3.67 -9.96 -14.66
N GLY A 99 -3.34 -10.98 -13.86
CA GLY A 99 -2.11 -11.76 -14.00
C GLY A 99 -1.03 -11.33 -13.00
N PHE A 100 0.07 -12.11 -12.99
CA PHE A 100 1.24 -11.81 -12.17
C PHE A 100 1.94 -10.53 -12.66
N GLY A 101 2.43 -9.71 -11.74
CA GLY A 101 3.24 -8.54 -12.05
C GLY A 101 2.92 -7.30 -11.22
N ALA A 102 3.72 -6.25 -11.42
CA ALA A 102 3.65 -4.99 -10.68
C ALA A 102 2.26 -4.31 -10.75
N LEU A 103 1.52 -4.50 -11.84
CA LEU A 103 0.19 -3.90 -12.02
C LEU A 103 -0.80 -4.39 -10.95
N ALA A 104 -0.82 -5.69 -10.67
CA ALA A 104 -1.69 -6.27 -9.63
C ALA A 104 -1.33 -5.69 -8.24
N GLY A 105 -0.04 -5.53 -7.96
CA GLY A 105 0.46 -4.91 -6.74
C GLY A 105 0.04 -3.44 -6.60
N ILE A 106 0.20 -2.66 -7.67
CA ILE A 106 -0.19 -1.24 -7.71
C ILE A 106 -1.70 -1.12 -7.42
N LEU A 107 -2.54 -1.87 -8.13
CA LEU A 107 -4.00 -1.82 -7.95
C LEU A 107 -4.42 -2.19 -6.51
N ALA A 108 -3.82 -3.20 -5.93
CA ALA A 108 -4.11 -3.61 -4.57
C ALA A 108 -3.75 -2.51 -3.54
N LEU A 109 -2.59 -1.88 -3.71
CA LEU A 109 -2.15 -0.81 -2.83
C LEU A 109 -2.93 0.50 -3.06
N ILE A 110 -3.43 0.77 -4.28
CA ILE A 110 -4.35 1.88 -4.54
C ILE A 110 -5.63 1.72 -3.73
N VAL A 111 -6.26 0.55 -3.76
CA VAL A 111 -7.50 0.28 -2.99
C VAL A 111 -7.27 0.46 -1.50
N ALA A 112 -6.18 -0.07 -0.97
CA ALA A 112 -5.81 0.10 0.43
C ALA A 112 -5.55 1.58 0.79
N SER A 113 -4.87 2.32 -0.10
CA SER A 113 -4.58 3.74 0.08
C SER A 113 -5.83 4.59 0.08
N ILE A 114 -6.79 4.32 -0.83
CA ILE A 114 -8.08 5.01 -0.85
C ILE A 114 -8.80 4.81 0.48
N GLY A 115 -8.89 3.59 0.97
CA GLY A 115 -9.55 3.29 2.24
C GLY A 115 -8.94 4.04 3.42
N PHE A 116 -7.62 4.11 3.48
CA PHE A 116 -6.90 4.76 4.59
C PHE A 116 -6.96 6.29 4.51
N ILE A 117 -6.51 6.86 3.38
CA ILE A 117 -6.41 8.31 3.21
C ILE A 117 -7.79 8.97 3.20
N ALA A 118 -8.78 8.42 2.49
CA ALA A 118 -10.12 9.01 2.43
C ALA A 118 -10.78 9.06 3.80
N LYS A 119 -10.56 8.05 4.65
CA LYS A 119 -11.06 8.08 6.03
C LYS A 119 -10.43 9.21 6.83
N LEU A 120 -9.10 9.26 6.88
CA LEU A 120 -8.39 10.28 7.67
C LEU A 120 -8.66 11.69 7.14
N PHE A 121 -8.80 11.84 5.82
CA PHE A 121 -9.12 13.11 5.20
C PHE A 121 -10.56 13.56 5.55
N ALA A 122 -11.53 12.65 5.53
CA ALA A 122 -12.90 12.94 5.98
C ALA A 122 -12.94 13.36 7.46
N GLU A 123 -12.21 12.66 8.33
CA GLU A 123 -12.10 13.01 9.75
C GLU A 123 -11.43 14.37 9.95
N ALA A 124 -10.35 14.67 9.22
CA ALA A 124 -9.70 15.97 9.26
C ALA A 124 -10.63 17.10 8.81
N ILE A 125 -11.47 16.87 7.79
CA ILE A 125 -12.48 17.82 7.34
C ILE A 125 -13.57 18.03 8.41
N GLU A 126 -13.96 16.99 9.14
CA GLU A 126 -14.97 17.09 10.19
C GLU A 126 -14.50 17.91 11.41
N GLU A 127 -13.19 18.02 11.62
CA GLU A 127 -12.58 18.77 12.71
C GLU A 127 -12.28 20.25 12.38
N ILE A 128 -12.56 20.73 11.16
CA ILE A 128 -12.30 22.12 10.79
C ILE A 128 -13.25 23.11 11.47
N SER A 129 -12.83 24.38 11.52
CA SER A 129 -13.68 25.46 12.01
C SER A 129 -14.78 25.81 11.01
N LEU A 130 -16.04 25.48 11.36
CA LEU A 130 -17.21 25.79 10.53
C LEU A 130 -17.41 27.29 10.33
N LYS A 131 -16.97 28.14 11.28
CA LYS A 131 -17.05 29.59 11.17
C LYS A 131 -16.36 30.14 9.91
N GLN A 132 -15.21 29.56 9.53
CA GLN A 132 -14.52 29.94 8.30
C GLN A 132 -15.29 29.48 7.05
N VAL A 133 -15.90 28.31 7.11
CA VAL A 133 -16.76 27.80 6.03
C VAL A 133 -17.97 28.69 5.82
N GLU A 134 -18.63 29.09 6.91
CA GLU A 134 -19.79 30.00 6.88
C GLU A 134 -19.43 31.39 6.36
N ALA A 135 -18.29 31.94 6.78
CA ALA A 135 -17.82 33.24 6.29
C ALA A 135 -17.60 33.23 4.76
N VAL A 136 -16.99 32.21 4.22
CA VAL A 136 -16.81 32.06 2.76
C VAL A 136 -18.13 31.83 2.04
N ARG A 137 -19.06 31.05 2.63
CA ARG A 137 -20.41 30.90 2.07
C ARG A 137 -21.21 32.18 2.08
N ALA A 138 -21.08 33.00 3.13
CA ALA A 138 -21.77 34.28 3.23
C ALA A 138 -21.34 35.29 2.14
N SER A 139 -20.15 35.14 1.56
CA SER A 139 -19.71 35.95 0.40
C SER A 139 -20.30 35.49 -0.95
N GLY A 140 -21.22 34.51 -0.93
CA GLY A 140 -21.83 33.99 -2.16
C GLY A 140 -20.98 32.94 -2.90
N ALA A 141 -19.95 32.37 -2.23
CA ALA A 141 -19.06 31.38 -2.84
C ALA A 141 -19.80 30.05 -3.12
N ASN A 142 -19.56 29.49 -4.29
CA ASN A 142 -20.04 28.14 -4.62
C ASN A 142 -19.28 27.05 -3.85
N PHE A 143 -19.78 25.81 -3.89
CA PHE A 143 -19.20 24.69 -3.14
C PHE A 143 -17.70 24.49 -3.40
N MET A 144 -17.24 24.60 -4.65
CA MET A 144 -15.84 24.41 -5.01
C MET A 144 -14.94 25.50 -4.40
N ASN A 145 -15.41 26.74 -4.39
CA ASN A 145 -14.70 27.85 -3.77
C ASN A 145 -14.62 27.68 -2.24
N VAL A 146 -15.70 27.20 -1.62
CA VAL A 146 -15.68 26.86 -0.18
C VAL A 146 -14.65 25.77 0.10
N LEU A 147 -14.59 24.73 -0.73
CA LEU A 147 -13.62 23.64 -0.57
C LEU A 147 -12.18 24.15 -0.68
N ILE A 148 -11.88 24.98 -1.69
CA ILE A 148 -10.53 25.47 -1.96
C ILE A 148 -10.09 26.52 -0.93
N PHE A 149 -10.96 27.48 -0.58
CA PHE A 149 -10.56 28.64 0.24
C PHE A 149 -10.85 28.48 1.74
N ALA A 150 -11.81 27.65 2.12
CA ALA A 150 -12.15 27.47 3.54
C ALA A 150 -11.69 26.11 4.09
N VAL A 151 -11.86 25.02 3.35
CA VAL A 151 -11.59 23.66 3.84
C VAL A 151 -10.13 23.28 3.65
N LEU A 152 -9.66 23.35 2.41
CA LEU A 152 -8.33 22.86 2.03
C LEU A 152 -7.19 23.50 2.83
N PRO A 153 -7.16 24.83 3.10
CA PRO A 153 -6.09 25.44 3.89
C PRO A 153 -6.02 24.91 5.33
N GLN A 154 -7.17 24.55 5.92
CA GLN A 154 -7.23 24.06 7.30
C GLN A 154 -6.73 22.60 7.41
N VAL A 155 -6.93 21.77 6.39
CA VAL A 155 -6.57 20.35 6.42
C VAL A 155 -5.24 20.04 5.76
N ASN A 156 -4.65 20.97 5.01
CA ASN A 156 -3.47 20.73 4.15
C ASN A 156 -2.28 20.17 4.93
N ALA A 157 -1.96 20.74 6.08
CA ALA A 157 -0.83 20.28 6.90
C ALA A 157 -1.00 18.82 7.37
N ARG A 158 -2.22 18.45 7.80
CA ARG A 158 -2.54 17.08 8.18
C ARG A 158 -2.52 16.13 6.97
N PHE A 159 -3.03 16.60 5.84
CA PHE A 159 -3.07 15.82 4.61
C PHE A 159 -1.67 15.45 4.11
N ILE A 160 -0.71 16.37 4.16
CA ILE A 160 0.69 16.09 3.83
C ILE A 160 1.26 15.02 4.76
N GLY A 161 0.98 15.09 6.06
CA GLY A 161 1.37 14.05 7.02
C GLY A 161 0.79 12.67 6.67
N PHE A 162 -0.49 12.61 6.32
CA PHE A 162 -1.13 11.36 5.90
C PHE A 162 -0.56 10.80 4.61
N ALA A 163 -0.28 11.67 3.63
CA ALA A 163 0.32 11.30 2.35
C ALA A 163 1.73 10.71 2.52
N THR A 164 2.54 11.33 3.36
CA THR A 164 3.89 10.85 3.70
C THR A 164 3.85 9.50 4.40
N TYR A 165 2.96 9.34 5.39
CA TYR A 165 2.77 8.07 6.08
C TYR A 165 2.29 6.96 5.13
N GLN A 166 1.40 7.30 4.20
CA GLN A 166 0.91 6.33 3.22
C GLN A 166 2.01 5.87 2.27
N LEU A 167 2.90 6.76 1.84
CA LEU A 167 4.05 6.41 1.01
C LEU A 167 4.97 5.43 1.74
N ASP A 168 5.31 5.69 3.01
CA ASP A 168 6.10 4.77 3.84
C ASP A 168 5.41 3.41 3.99
N SER A 169 4.11 3.42 4.29
CA SER A 169 3.30 2.20 4.41
C SER A 169 3.27 1.39 3.10
N ASN A 170 3.08 2.06 1.96
CA ASN A 170 3.06 1.41 0.66
C ASN A 170 4.43 0.85 0.27
N LEU A 171 5.52 1.51 0.64
CA LEU A 171 6.87 1.00 0.41
C LEU A 171 7.08 -0.34 1.14
N ARG A 172 6.65 -0.44 2.37
CA ARG A 172 6.70 -1.66 3.17
C ARG A 172 5.77 -2.75 2.62
N ASN A 173 4.55 -2.37 2.26
CA ASN A 173 3.54 -3.28 1.74
C ASN A 173 3.88 -3.79 0.32
N SER A 174 4.62 -3.02 -0.50
CA SER A 174 5.04 -3.45 -1.84
C SER A 174 5.89 -4.72 -1.79
N THR A 175 6.72 -4.87 -0.76
CA THR A 175 7.51 -6.09 -0.53
C THR A 175 6.61 -7.30 -0.22
N MET A 176 5.61 -7.12 0.65
CA MET A 176 4.67 -8.19 1.02
C MET A 176 3.77 -8.60 -0.15
N VAL A 177 3.28 -7.63 -0.90
CA VAL A 177 2.45 -7.87 -2.10
C VAL A 177 3.27 -8.56 -3.19
N GLY A 178 4.56 -8.25 -3.29
CA GLY A 178 5.49 -8.91 -4.20
C GLY A 178 5.62 -10.41 -3.97
N ILE A 179 5.56 -10.86 -2.72
CA ILE A 179 5.62 -12.29 -2.36
C ILE A 179 4.44 -13.08 -2.96
N VAL A 180 3.27 -12.49 -3.09
CA VAL A 180 2.09 -13.15 -3.66
C VAL A 180 1.94 -12.94 -5.18
N GLY A 181 2.98 -12.45 -5.84
CA GLY A 181 3.01 -12.29 -7.29
C GLY A 181 2.70 -10.88 -7.79
N GLY A 182 2.68 -9.90 -6.89
CA GLY A 182 2.48 -8.48 -7.23
C GLY A 182 3.74 -7.73 -7.68
N GLY A 183 4.82 -8.43 -8.05
CA GLY A 183 6.09 -7.83 -8.50
C GLY A 183 6.97 -7.29 -7.38
N GLY A 184 8.05 -6.60 -7.74
CA GLY A 184 8.96 -5.97 -6.79
C GLY A 184 9.94 -6.92 -6.10
N ILE A 185 10.62 -6.43 -5.06
CA ILE A 185 11.66 -7.18 -4.34
C ILE A 185 11.14 -8.49 -3.72
N GLY A 186 9.89 -8.53 -3.30
CA GLY A 186 9.28 -9.75 -2.76
C GLY A 186 9.23 -10.87 -3.79
N GLY A 187 8.89 -10.56 -5.03
CA GLY A 187 8.90 -11.50 -6.14
C GLY A 187 10.32 -11.97 -6.51
N THR A 188 11.28 -11.04 -6.51
CA THR A 188 12.70 -11.38 -6.79
C THR A 188 13.33 -12.24 -5.70
N LEU A 189 13.00 -12.01 -4.44
CA LEU A 189 13.46 -12.85 -3.33
C LEU A 189 12.93 -14.28 -3.44
N LEU A 190 11.66 -14.46 -3.83
CA LEU A 190 11.09 -15.79 -4.05
C LEU A 190 11.70 -16.49 -5.24
N SER A 191 11.89 -15.81 -6.38
CA SER A 191 12.51 -16.39 -7.57
C SER A 191 13.98 -16.69 -7.35
N GLY A 192 14.72 -15.80 -6.69
CA GLY A 192 16.12 -16.02 -6.30
C GLY A 192 16.29 -17.17 -5.32
N GLY A 193 15.41 -17.28 -4.33
CA GLY A 193 15.38 -18.40 -3.38
C GLY A 193 15.08 -19.74 -4.06
N ARG A 194 14.15 -19.79 -4.99
CA ARG A 194 13.87 -20.98 -5.81
C ARG A 194 15.07 -21.38 -6.68
N GLY A 195 15.70 -20.43 -7.35
CA GLY A 195 16.91 -20.69 -8.14
C GLY A 195 18.06 -21.25 -7.31
N THR A 196 18.23 -20.78 -6.08
CA THR A 196 19.26 -21.26 -5.16
C THR A 196 18.93 -22.68 -4.65
N ILE A 197 17.67 -23.00 -4.39
CA ILE A 197 17.23 -24.34 -3.96
C ILE A 197 17.38 -25.33 -5.11
N VAL A 198 17.00 -24.99 -6.32
CA VAL A 198 17.16 -25.83 -7.52
C VAL A 198 18.66 -26.06 -7.84
N ALA A 199 19.50 -25.04 -7.71
CA ALA A 199 20.95 -25.17 -7.89
C ALA A 199 21.61 -26.04 -6.81
N ALA A 200 21.06 -26.07 -5.60
CA ALA A 200 21.53 -26.92 -4.51
C ALA A 200 21.04 -28.37 -4.60
N ASN A 201 19.95 -28.62 -5.32
CA ASN A 201 19.38 -29.95 -5.50
C ASN A 201 18.81 -30.13 -6.92
N PRO A 202 19.67 -30.49 -7.91
CA PRO A 202 19.27 -30.59 -9.31
C PRO A 202 18.24 -31.70 -9.63
N ASN A 203 17.91 -32.52 -8.63
CA ASN A 203 16.94 -33.62 -8.78
C ASN A 203 15.52 -33.26 -8.26
N LEU A 204 15.27 -32.01 -7.87
CA LEU A 204 13.92 -31.59 -7.55
C LEU A 204 13.10 -31.42 -8.85
N PRO A 205 11.90 -32.02 -8.92
CA PRO A 205 11.02 -31.79 -10.06
C PRO A 205 10.69 -30.30 -10.12
N VAL A 206 11.05 -29.69 -11.23
CA VAL A 206 10.61 -28.33 -11.57
C VAL A 206 9.21 -28.50 -12.14
N ASP A 207 8.19 -28.30 -11.32
CA ASP A 207 6.84 -28.16 -11.83
C ASP A 207 6.82 -26.87 -12.66
N ASP A 208 6.87 -27.05 -13.98
CA ASP A 208 6.62 -25.98 -14.95
C ASP A 208 5.17 -25.47 -14.77
N PRO A 209 4.92 -24.16 -14.93
CA PRO A 209 3.65 -23.50 -14.65
C PRO A 209 2.51 -23.93 -15.55
#